data_2b62cef15bb3a23aabe1712fb2191b44
#
_entry.id   2b62cef15bb3a23aabe1712fb2191b44
#
_cell.length_a   1.000
_cell.length_b   1.000
_cell.length_c   1.000
_cell.angle_alpha   90.00
_cell.angle_beta   90.00
_cell.angle_gamma   90.00
#
_symmetry.space_group_name_H-M   'P 1'
#
loop_
_entity.id
_entity.type
_entity.pdbx_description
1 polymer ?
#
loop_
_entity_poly.entity_id
_entity_poly.type
_entity_poly.pdbx_seq_one_letter_code
_entity_poly.pdbx_strand_id
1 'polypeptide(L)'
;MNNNFLLLMPEFLVTGLAFLILTADFFLRGDRKNFLPFIALLGLVGTLVFTLVYQWDRVDSLYEGLIVVDGYALFFKAFFLVLGVIVVLSSVEYVKRNLDNPGEYYGILIFTIVGMMLMAASGELLTAYIALELLSFGLYVLVSFDRYGGKSNEAGTKYILLGAFSSALMLYGISQIYGLLGTTRFDGIAEALTAAPDMSPGVLVGLVLIIAGLGFKVAAVPFHMWAPDAYEGAPIPITAYLAVGSKAAAFALVLRFFFEALMPAVGDWQLIIVIMAALTMTVGNLVALTQSNLKRLLAYSSIGHVGYLLMGIAALAAVGDDGNVKLQLSHLASNGLMLHLVAYGVTNMAVFLGIATVYNSTGRDDIAGLAGLSRRAPFLSAVMAVSFFSLAGLPIFAGFISKFYLFNAVALQGLLWLAGLAIFTSLISLYYYLNVVRQIYIEAPIDPEPIAVPKLTIGVLGILFISIIFLGVYPAPLMEAIQHASDALMSSEFAIGLSQSIR
;
A
#
# COMPACT_ATOMS: atom_id res chain seq x y z
N MET A 1 -11.86 33.74 -10.72
CA MET A 1 -11.58 32.37 -11.22
C MET A 1 -11.20 31.56 -10.01
N ASN A 2 -12.02 30.57 -9.68
CA ASN A 2 -11.90 29.83 -8.44
C ASN A 2 -10.55 29.11 -8.35
N ASN A 3 -9.92 29.14 -7.19
CA ASN A 3 -8.63 28.47 -6.86
C ASN A 3 -8.66 26.93 -6.97
N ASN A 4 -9.72 26.35 -7.55
CA ASN A 4 -9.95 24.90 -7.65
C ASN A 4 -8.83 24.16 -8.40
N PHE A 5 -8.26 24.77 -9.45
CA PHE A 5 -7.15 24.17 -10.18
C PHE A 5 -5.86 24.07 -9.36
N LEU A 6 -5.64 24.96 -8.39
CA LEU A 6 -4.46 24.90 -7.53
C LEU A 6 -4.51 23.75 -6.54
N LEU A 7 -5.71 23.28 -6.17
CA LEU A 7 -5.88 22.17 -5.25
C LEU A 7 -5.53 20.83 -5.90
N LEU A 8 -5.78 20.69 -7.21
CA LEU A 8 -5.40 19.50 -8.01
C LEU A 8 -4.05 19.64 -8.72
N MET A 9 -3.28 20.69 -8.39
CA MET A 9 -2.01 20.92 -9.08
C MET A 9 -1.03 19.74 -8.98
N PRO A 10 -0.87 19.04 -7.84
CA PRO A 10 0.00 17.86 -7.76
C PRO A 10 -0.42 16.78 -8.75
N GLU A 11 -1.72 16.48 -8.86
CA GLU A 11 -2.26 15.49 -9.80
C GLU A 11 -2.03 15.92 -11.26
N PHE A 12 -2.22 17.20 -11.57
CA PHE A 12 -1.93 17.74 -12.91
C PHE A 12 -0.45 17.72 -13.25
N LEU A 13 0.43 18.03 -12.29
CA LEU A 13 1.88 17.96 -12.50
C LEU A 13 2.35 16.53 -12.77
N VAL A 14 1.86 15.54 -11.99
CA VAL A 14 2.19 14.14 -12.19
C VAL A 14 1.60 13.61 -13.50
N THR A 15 0.37 14.01 -13.86
CA THR A 15 -0.25 13.65 -15.14
C THR A 15 0.55 14.24 -16.31
N GLY A 16 0.90 15.52 -16.22
CA GLY A 16 1.73 16.20 -17.23
C GLY A 16 3.11 15.55 -17.36
N LEU A 17 3.71 15.13 -16.24
CA LEU A 17 4.98 14.39 -16.24
C LEU A 17 4.88 13.04 -16.94
N ALA A 18 3.80 12.29 -16.73
CA ALA A 18 3.58 11.02 -17.43
C ALA A 18 3.49 11.22 -18.95
N PHE A 19 2.73 12.20 -19.41
CA PHE A 19 2.66 12.57 -20.84
C PHE A 19 3.99 13.08 -21.36
N LEU A 20 4.74 13.87 -20.58
CA LEU A 20 6.06 14.35 -20.97
C LEU A 20 7.03 13.19 -21.22
N ILE A 21 7.03 12.18 -20.35
CA ILE A 21 7.88 10.99 -20.50
C ILE A 21 7.51 10.19 -21.74
N LEU A 22 6.21 9.91 -21.95
CA LEU A 22 5.73 9.22 -23.13
C LEU A 22 6.08 9.98 -24.41
N THR A 23 5.91 11.31 -24.41
CA THR A 23 6.27 12.15 -25.56
C THR A 23 7.78 12.19 -25.78
N ALA A 24 8.58 12.34 -24.72
CA ALA A 24 10.04 12.34 -24.81
C ALA A 24 10.58 11.02 -25.38
N ASP A 25 9.95 9.87 -25.06
CA ASP A 25 10.36 8.57 -25.59
C ASP A 25 10.29 8.48 -27.10
N PHE A 26 9.36 9.17 -27.77
CA PHE A 26 9.29 9.22 -29.25
C PHE A 26 10.49 9.93 -29.89
N PHE A 27 11.06 10.93 -29.19
CA PHE A 27 12.17 11.73 -29.70
C PHE A 27 13.54 11.18 -29.29
N LEU A 28 13.60 10.43 -28.18
CA LEU A 28 14.83 9.85 -27.68
C LEU A 28 15.07 8.47 -28.32
N ARG A 29 16.30 8.24 -28.80
CA ARG A 29 16.70 6.97 -29.44
C ARG A 29 17.92 6.36 -28.76
N GLY A 30 17.96 5.02 -28.69
CA GLY A 30 19.10 4.28 -28.15
C GLY A 30 19.42 4.69 -26.72
N ASP A 31 20.69 4.92 -26.42
CA ASP A 31 21.17 5.25 -25.06
C ASP A 31 20.58 6.53 -24.46
N ARG A 32 20.04 7.43 -25.29
CA ARG A 32 19.37 8.65 -24.78
C ARG A 32 18.11 8.35 -23.99
N LYS A 33 17.48 7.18 -24.17
CA LYS A 33 16.34 6.73 -23.35
C LYS A 33 16.72 6.53 -21.87
N ASN A 34 18.00 6.39 -21.55
CA ASN A 34 18.49 6.34 -20.16
C ASN A 34 18.28 7.66 -19.38
N PHE A 35 17.89 8.76 -20.05
CA PHE A 35 17.52 10.03 -19.39
C PHE A 35 16.07 10.04 -18.87
N LEU A 36 15.19 9.16 -19.35
CA LEU A 36 13.77 9.14 -18.95
C LEU A 36 13.55 8.98 -17.42
N PRO A 37 14.26 8.08 -16.71
CA PRO A 37 14.11 8.00 -15.25
C PRO A 37 14.56 9.28 -14.53
N PHE A 38 15.51 10.04 -15.06
CA PHE A 38 15.92 11.33 -14.48
C PHE A 38 14.84 12.41 -14.67
N ILE A 39 14.15 12.43 -15.80
CA ILE A 39 12.99 13.32 -16.03
C ILE A 39 11.88 12.95 -15.03
N ALA A 40 11.60 11.65 -14.85
CA ALA A 40 10.65 11.15 -13.87
C ALA A 40 10.99 11.60 -12.45
N LEU A 41 12.25 11.44 -12.04
CA LEU A 41 12.72 11.83 -10.72
C LEU A 41 12.59 13.34 -10.47
N LEU A 42 13.05 14.17 -11.42
CA LEU A 42 12.94 15.63 -11.30
C LEU A 42 11.49 16.09 -11.18
N GLY A 43 10.59 15.52 -11.98
CA GLY A 43 9.18 15.84 -11.93
C GLY A 43 8.52 15.40 -10.61
N LEU A 44 8.78 14.18 -10.14
CA LEU A 44 8.23 13.67 -8.88
C LEU A 44 8.75 14.47 -7.68
N VAL A 45 10.05 14.73 -7.62
CA VAL A 45 10.66 15.56 -6.54
C VAL A 45 10.12 16.99 -6.61
N GLY A 46 10.01 17.57 -7.79
CA GLY A 46 9.42 18.91 -7.98
C GLY A 46 7.98 18.97 -7.49
N THR A 47 7.16 17.96 -7.82
CA THR A 47 5.78 17.85 -7.34
C THR A 47 5.72 17.66 -5.82
N LEU A 48 6.61 16.83 -5.25
CA LEU A 48 6.69 16.64 -3.81
C LEU A 48 7.01 17.97 -3.09
N VAL A 49 8.03 18.69 -3.56
CA VAL A 49 8.39 20.01 -2.99
C VAL A 49 7.21 20.97 -3.12
N PHE A 50 6.53 21.01 -4.27
CA PHE A 50 5.33 21.84 -4.45
C PHE A 50 4.25 21.47 -3.42
N THR A 51 3.95 20.20 -3.25
CA THR A 51 2.94 19.72 -2.29
C THR A 51 3.27 20.12 -0.85
N LEU A 52 4.54 19.93 -0.43
CA LEU A 52 4.98 20.27 0.93
C LEU A 52 5.05 21.77 1.21
N VAL A 53 5.39 22.59 0.21
CA VAL A 53 5.58 24.04 0.42
C VAL A 53 4.27 24.81 0.25
N TYR A 54 3.41 24.42 -0.71
CA TYR A 54 2.26 25.21 -1.09
C TYR A 54 0.90 24.64 -0.64
N GLN A 55 0.84 23.35 -0.27
CA GLN A 55 -0.43 22.70 0.06
C GLN A 55 -0.50 22.12 1.46
N TRP A 56 0.61 21.94 2.18
CA TRP A 56 0.68 21.12 3.40
C TRP A 56 -0.37 21.41 4.46
N ASP A 57 -0.73 22.68 4.67
CA ASP A 57 -1.72 23.09 5.69
C ASP A 57 -3.07 23.49 5.08
N ARG A 58 -3.33 23.14 3.82
CA ARG A 58 -4.60 23.48 3.19
C ARG A 58 -5.68 22.48 3.55
N VAL A 59 -6.83 23.00 3.94
CA VAL A 59 -8.07 22.26 4.11
C VAL A 59 -9.11 22.87 3.18
N ASP A 60 -9.53 22.10 2.18
CA ASP A 60 -10.50 22.53 1.18
C ASP A 60 -11.15 21.31 0.52
N SER A 61 -12.26 21.52 -0.16
CA SER A 61 -12.92 20.47 -0.93
C SER A 61 -13.30 20.95 -2.32
N LEU A 62 -13.35 20.03 -3.27
CA LEU A 62 -13.70 20.30 -4.65
C LEU A 62 -14.99 19.59 -5.02
N TYR A 63 -15.79 20.27 -5.86
CA TYR A 63 -17.01 19.70 -6.41
C TYR A 63 -17.94 19.14 -5.32
N GLU A 64 -18.22 19.97 -4.30
CA GLU A 64 -19.10 19.60 -3.20
C GLU A 64 -18.64 18.38 -2.38
N GLY A 65 -17.32 18.22 -2.21
CA GLY A 65 -16.75 17.12 -1.41
C GLY A 65 -16.41 15.85 -2.18
N LEU A 66 -16.49 15.83 -3.52
CA LEU A 66 -16.04 14.66 -4.31
C LEU A 66 -14.54 14.38 -4.11
N ILE A 67 -13.75 15.46 -3.97
CA ILE A 67 -12.32 15.42 -3.68
C ILE A 67 -12.05 16.29 -2.46
N VAL A 68 -11.38 15.71 -1.47
CA VAL A 68 -11.02 16.38 -0.21
C VAL A 68 -9.52 16.61 -0.18
N VAL A 69 -9.12 17.84 0.09
CA VAL A 69 -7.72 18.23 0.31
C VAL A 69 -7.57 18.60 1.78
N ASP A 70 -7.05 17.71 2.55
CA ASP A 70 -6.83 17.81 3.99
C ASP A 70 -5.46 17.23 4.37
N GLY A 71 -5.07 17.35 5.63
CA GLY A 71 -3.79 16.81 6.12
C GLY A 71 -3.65 15.31 5.87
N TYR A 72 -4.75 14.56 5.87
CA TYR A 72 -4.75 13.13 5.57
C TYR A 72 -4.41 12.86 4.08
N ALA A 73 -5.12 13.48 3.16
CA ALA A 73 -4.86 13.35 1.72
C ALA A 73 -3.44 13.80 1.38
N LEU A 74 -2.98 14.90 1.96
CA LEU A 74 -1.64 15.45 1.72
C LEU A 74 -0.53 14.54 2.24
N PHE A 75 -0.71 13.91 3.41
CA PHE A 75 0.22 12.91 3.92
C PHE A 75 0.38 11.74 2.94
N PHE A 76 -0.71 11.17 2.46
CA PHE A 76 -0.66 10.07 1.51
C PHE A 76 -0.14 10.49 0.14
N LYS A 77 -0.48 11.69 -0.35
CA LYS A 77 0.11 12.24 -1.60
C LYS A 77 1.64 12.33 -1.48
N ALA A 78 2.15 12.89 -0.38
CA ALA A 78 3.59 12.94 -0.13
C ALA A 78 4.21 11.54 -0.04
N PHE A 79 3.57 10.60 0.65
CA PHE A 79 4.01 9.21 0.73
C PHE A 79 4.09 8.55 -0.66
N PHE A 80 3.08 8.72 -1.52
CA PHE A 80 3.07 8.13 -2.87
C PHE A 80 4.10 8.77 -3.79
N LEU A 81 4.36 10.06 -3.67
CA LEU A 81 5.43 10.74 -4.42
C LEU A 81 6.81 10.25 -4.00
N VAL A 82 7.09 10.11 -2.69
CA VAL A 82 8.32 9.53 -2.17
C VAL A 82 8.49 8.08 -2.63
N LEU A 83 7.43 7.29 -2.53
CA LEU A 83 7.42 5.92 -3.03
C LEU A 83 7.73 5.86 -4.53
N GLY A 84 7.11 6.74 -5.32
CA GLY A 84 7.37 6.85 -6.75
C GLY A 84 8.84 7.13 -7.05
N VAL A 85 9.46 8.05 -6.31
CA VAL A 85 10.90 8.32 -6.41
C VAL A 85 11.74 7.06 -6.12
N ILE A 86 11.42 6.34 -5.03
CA ILE A 86 12.14 5.11 -4.66
C ILE A 86 11.96 4.03 -5.72
N VAL A 87 10.75 3.85 -6.24
CA VAL A 87 10.46 2.85 -7.29
C VAL A 87 11.19 3.19 -8.59
N VAL A 88 11.17 4.45 -9.03
CA VAL A 88 11.91 4.87 -10.23
C VAL A 88 13.40 4.61 -10.06
N LEU A 89 14.01 5.01 -8.93
CA LEU A 89 15.42 4.77 -8.63
C LEU A 89 15.75 3.27 -8.62
N SER A 90 14.88 2.45 -8.02
CA SER A 90 15.04 1.00 -7.92
C SER A 90 14.89 0.30 -9.28
N SER A 91 14.19 0.94 -10.22
CA SER A 91 13.91 0.38 -11.55
C SER A 91 15.02 0.62 -12.56
N VAL A 92 15.90 1.64 -12.37
CA VAL A 92 16.87 2.08 -13.40
C VAL A 92 17.69 0.92 -13.98
N GLU A 93 18.34 0.16 -13.11
CA GLU A 93 19.21 -0.94 -13.55
C GLU A 93 18.41 -2.14 -14.07
N TYR A 94 17.25 -2.42 -13.47
CA TYR A 94 16.41 -3.52 -13.88
C TYR A 94 15.82 -3.28 -15.26
N VAL A 95 15.24 -2.11 -15.51
CA VAL A 95 14.65 -1.73 -16.80
C VAL A 95 15.69 -1.74 -17.90
N LYS A 96 16.87 -1.15 -17.65
CA LYS A 96 17.98 -1.11 -18.62
C LYS A 96 18.43 -2.50 -19.06
N ARG A 97 18.37 -3.52 -18.17
CA ARG A 97 18.88 -4.86 -18.47
C ARG A 97 17.82 -5.82 -18.99
N ASN A 98 16.56 -5.65 -18.58
CA ASN A 98 15.55 -6.68 -18.73
C ASN A 98 14.31 -6.23 -19.52
N LEU A 99 14.14 -4.93 -19.83
CA LEU A 99 12.93 -4.41 -20.47
C LEU A 99 13.26 -3.52 -21.68
N ASP A 100 12.46 -3.64 -22.76
CA ASP A 100 12.73 -2.97 -24.02
C ASP A 100 12.17 -1.54 -24.14
N ASN A 101 11.07 -1.22 -23.44
CA ASN A 101 10.30 0.03 -23.63
C ASN A 101 10.29 0.90 -22.35
N PRO A 102 11.42 1.56 -22.00
CA PRO A 102 11.52 2.32 -20.76
C PRO A 102 10.55 3.50 -20.68
N GLY A 103 10.19 4.15 -21.79
CA GLY A 103 9.26 5.27 -21.79
C GLY A 103 7.84 4.85 -21.42
N GLU A 104 7.35 3.76 -22.00
CA GLU A 104 6.05 3.19 -21.66
C GLU A 104 6.03 2.75 -20.18
N TYR A 105 7.11 2.10 -19.72
CA TYR A 105 7.25 1.66 -18.33
C TYR A 105 7.12 2.81 -17.33
N TYR A 106 7.95 3.86 -17.47
CA TYR A 106 7.93 5.00 -16.54
C TYR A 106 6.67 5.84 -16.71
N GLY A 107 6.17 6.04 -17.91
CA GLY A 107 4.95 6.79 -18.18
C GLY A 107 3.72 6.17 -17.49
N ILE A 108 3.52 4.86 -17.66
CA ILE A 108 2.40 4.13 -17.03
C ILE A 108 2.58 4.09 -15.51
N LEU A 109 3.81 3.86 -15.02
CA LEU A 109 4.11 3.89 -13.59
C LEU A 109 3.67 5.23 -12.95
N ILE A 110 3.97 6.35 -13.60
CA ILE A 110 3.62 7.68 -13.09
C ILE A 110 2.12 7.93 -13.16
N PHE A 111 1.41 7.45 -14.19
CA PHE A 111 -0.06 7.51 -14.21
C PHE A 111 -0.70 6.77 -13.03
N THR A 112 -0.11 5.66 -12.60
CA THR A 112 -0.64 4.93 -11.42
C THR A 112 -0.49 5.72 -10.13
N ILE A 113 0.51 6.60 -10.01
CA ILE A 113 0.67 7.50 -8.85
C ILE A 113 -0.49 8.48 -8.76
N VAL A 114 -0.98 9.00 -9.91
CA VAL A 114 -2.18 9.87 -9.92
C VAL A 114 -3.38 9.14 -9.33
N GLY A 115 -3.60 7.88 -9.74
CA GLY A 115 -4.67 7.05 -9.18
C GLY A 115 -4.57 6.88 -7.66
N MET A 116 -3.35 6.64 -7.12
CA MET A 116 -3.13 6.54 -5.68
C MET A 116 -3.43 7.86 -4.94
N MET A 117 -2.99 9.00 -5.50
CA MET A 117 -3.23 10.33 -4.91
C MET A 117 -4.73 10.64 -4.86
N LEU A 118 -5.46 10.35 -5.94
CA LEU A 118 -6.91 10.54 -6.00
C LEU A 118 -7.67 9.59 -5.06
N MET A 119 -7.23 8.33 -4.88
CA MET A 119 -7.85 7.41 -3.91
C MET A 119 -7.79 7.95 -2.49
N ALA A 120 -6.67 8.53 -2.06
CA ALA A 120 -6.53 9.11 -0.73
C ALA A 120 -7.35 10.39 -0.54
N ALA A 121 -7.63 11.11 -1.62
CA ALA A 121 -8.38 12.36 -1.62
C ALA A 121 -9.88 12.18 -1.93
N SER A 122 -10.36 10.96 -2.18
CA SER A 122 -11.76 10.71 -2.55
C SER A 122 -12.68 10.88 -1.35
N GLY A 123 -13.70 11.72 -1.48
CA GLY A 123 -14.80 11.93 -0.52
C GLY A 123 -16.11 11.26 -0.94
N GLU A 124 -16.10 10.47 -2.03
CA GLU A 124 -17.28 9.76 -2.52
C GLU A 124 -16.92 8.46 -3.26
N LEU A 125 -17.87 7.53 -3.36
CA LEU A 125 -17.67 6.18 -3.86
C LEU A 125 -17.31 6.11 -5.35
N LEU A 126 -17.89 6.96 -6.22
CA LEU A 126 -17.65 6.88 -7.65
C LEU A 126 -16.29 7.46 -8.01
N THR A 127 -15.89 8.57 -7.39
CA THR A 127 -14.54 9.14 -7.52
C THR A 127 -13.49 8.15 -7.02
N ALA A 128 -13.74 7.51 -5.88
CA ALA A 128 -12.89 6.45 -5.34
C ALA A 128 -12.74 5.27 -6.31
N TYR A 129 -13.86 4.83 -6.91
CA TYR A 129 -13.87 3.76 -7.91
C TYR A 129 -13.05 4.12 -9.14
N ILE A 130 -13.24 5.32 -9.72
CA ILE A 130 -12.49 5.78 -10.89
C ILE A 130 -10.99 5.88 -10.59
N ALA A 131 -10.62 6.40 -9.42
CA ALA A 131 -9.24 6.49 -8.98
C ALA A 131 -8.59 5.10 -8.80
N LEU A 132 -9.34 4.14 -8.22
CA LEU A 132 -8.93 2.75 -8.07
C LEU A 132 -8.73 2.07 -9.41
N GLU A 133 -9.61 2.31 -10.39
CA GLU A 133 -9.48 1.76 -11.74
C GLU A 133 -8.30 2.36 -12.49
N LEU A 134 -8.05 3.66 -12.37
CA LEU A 134 -6.86 4.30 -12.97
C LEU A 134 -5.56 3.63 -12.48
N LEU A 135 -5.46 3.38 -11.17
CA LEU A 135 -4.36 2.61 -10.60
C LEU A 135 -4.31 1.17 -11.12
N SER A 136 -5.48 0.50 -11.18
CA SER A 136 -5.58 -0.93 -11.53
C SER A 136 -5.19 -1.20 -12.97
N PHE A 137 -5.70 -0.43 -13.92
CA PHE A 137 -5.36 -0.58 -15.35
C PHE A 137 -3.87 -0.40 -15.60
N GLY A 138 -3.25 0.62 -14.98
CA GLY A 138 -1.80 0.79 -15.08
C GLY A 138 -1.03 -0.40 -14.52
N LEU A 139 -1.46 -0.95 -13.38
CA LEU A 139 -0.83 -2.13 -12.78
C LEU A 139 -1.04 -3.41 -13.58
N TYR A 140 -2.19 -3.61 -14.24
CA TYR A 140 -2.40 -4.77 -15.12
C TYR A 140 -1.39 -4.78 -16.26
N VAL A 141 -1.14 -3.62 -16.88
CA VAL A 141 -0.13 -3.47 -17.92
C VAL A 141 1.28 -3.66 -17.37
N LEU A 142 1.60 -3.07 -16.22
CA LEU A 142 2.94 -3.16 -15.63
C LEU A 142 3.29 -4.57 -15.13
N VAL A 143 2.31 -5.36 -14.65
CA VAL A 143 2.52 -6.77 -14.26
C VAL A 143 2.84 -7.63 -15.47
N SER A 144 2.22 -7.38 -16.63
CA SER A 144 2.48 -8.10 -17.89
C SER A 144 3.52 -7.41 -18.77
N PHE A 145 4.36 -6.52 -18.21
CA PHE A 145 5.23 -5.66 -19.01
C PHE A 145 6.35 -6.41 -19.73
N ASP A 146 6.83 -7.53 -19.18
CA ASP A 146 7.72 -8.44 -19.91
C ASP A 146 6.93 -9.27 -20.93
N ARG A 147 6.80 -8.71 -22.13
CA ARG A 147 5.96 -9.26 -23.23
C ARG A 147 6.38 -10.66 -23.66
N TYR A 148 7.64 -11.03 -23.49
CA TYR A 148 8.18 -12.33 -23.90
C TYR A 148 8.26 -13.33 -22.76
N GLY A 149 8.05 -12.88 -21.53
CA GLY A 149 8.02 -13.70 -20.33
C GLY A 149 6.68 -14.43 -20.17
N GLY A 150 6.67 -15.76 -20.34
CA GLY A 150 5.43 -16.54 -20.17
C GLY A 150 4.77 -16.36 -18.80
N LYS A 151 5.57 -16.29 -17.73
CA LYS A 151 5.06 -16.01 -16.36
C LYS A 151 4.45 -14.62 -16.22
N SER A 152 5.03 -13.60 -16.87
CA SER A 152 4.53 -12.23 -16.83
C SER A 152 3.17 -12.11 -17.55
N ASN A 153 3.04 -12.74 -18.72
CA ASN A 153 1.79 -12.77 -19.48
C ASN A 153 0.68 -13.53 -18.74
N GLU A 154 0.99 -14.66 -18.13
CA GLU A 154 0.05 -15.43 -17.29
C GLU A 154 -0.40 -14.61 -16.09
N ALA A 155 0.55 -13.99 -15.38
CA ALA A 155 0.28 -13.15 -14.22
C ALA A 155 -0.62 -11.95 -14.56
N GLY A 156 -0.32 -11.23 -15.66
CA GLY A 156 -1.15 -10.13 -16.13
C GLY A 156 -2.55 -10.56 -16.53
N THR A 157 -2.67 -11.69 -17.24
CA THR A 157 -3.97 -12.23 -17.65
C THR A 157 -4.82 -12.60 -16.43
N LYS A 158 -4.27 -13.32 -15.45
CA LYS A 158 -4.97 -13.65 -14.20
C LYS A 158 -5.37 -12.39 -13.43
N TYR A 159 -4.46 -11.42 -13.34
CA TYR A 159 -4.70 -10.20 -12.59
C TYR A 159 -5.82 -9.36 -13.21
N ILE A 160 -5.83 -9.16 -14.52
CA ILE A 160 -6.89 -8.39 -15.19
C ILE A 160 -8.24 -9.10 -15.14
N LEU A 161 -8.30 -10.42 -15.37
CA LEU A 161 -9.57 -11.15 -15.35
C LEU A 161 -10.23 -11.15 -13.97
N LEU A 162 -9.45 -11.47 -12.93
CA LEU A 162 -9.95 -11.45 -11.55
C LEU A 162 -10.23 -10.02 -11.08
N GLY A 163 -9.41 -9.06 -11.51
CA GLY A 163 -9.60 -7.65 -11.21
C GLY A 163 -10.87 -7.09 -11.81
N ALA A 164 -11.12 -7.32 -13.10
CA ALA A 164 -12.35 -6.86 -13.77
C ALA A 164 -13.61 -7.44 -13.13
N PHE A 165 -13.58 -8.72 -12.72
CA PHE A 165 -14.69 -9.32 -11.97
C PHE A 165 -14.90 -8.63 -10.62
N SER A 166 -13.82 -8.37 -9.88
CA SER A 166 -13.88 -7.68 -8.59
C SER A 166 -14.40 -6.24 -8.72
N SER A 167 -13.94 -5.52 -9.75
CA SER A 167 -14.41 -4.17 -10.07
C SER A 167 -15.90 -4.14 -10.41
N ALA A 168 -16.39 -5.12 -11.15
CA ALA A 168 -17.81 -5.24 -11.46
C ALA A 168 -18.65 -5.46 -10.19
N LEU A 169 -18.19 -6.30 -9.25
CA LEU A 169 -18.87 -6.50 -7.96
C LEU A 169 -18.88 -5.20 -7.15
N MET A 170 -17.76 -4.49 -7.08
CA MET A 170 -17.68 -3.21 -6.36
C MET A 170 -18.61 -2.16 -6.95
N LEU A 171 -18.64 -2.01 -8.29
CA LEU A 171 -19.51 -1.06 -8.96
C LEU A 171 -21.00 -1.41 -8.75
N TYR A 172 -21.35 -2.70 -8.77
CA TYR A 172 -22.70 -3.14 -8.45
C TYR A 172 -23.06 -2.83 -6.99
N GLY A 173 -22.12 -3.03 -6.04
CA GLY A 173 -22.30 -2.61 -4.65
C GLY A 173 -22.53 -1.11 -4.51
N ILE A 174 -21.75 -0.28 -5.22
CA ILE A 174 -21.95 1.19 -5.26
C ILE A 174 -23.34 1.55 -5.80
N SER A 175 -23.78 0.87 -6.87
CA SER A 175 -25.11 1.07 -7.44
C SER A 175 -26.24 0.73 -6.44
N GLN A 176 -26.07 -0.32 -5.62
CA GLN A 176 -27.04 -0.67 -4.56
C GLN A 176 -27.08 0.41 -3.46
N ILE A 177 -25.91 0.89 -3.00
CA ILE A 177 -25.84 1.98 -2.01
C ILE A 177 -26.53 3.23 -2.55
N TYR A 178 -26.20 3.65 -3.77
CA TYR A 178 -26.82 4.81 -4.39
C TYR A 178 -28.33 4.65 -4.59
N GLY A 179 -28.77 3.49 -5.06
CA GLY A 179 -30.20 3.21 -5.30
C GLY A 179 -31.06 3.22 -4.02
N LEU A 180 -30.49 2.90 -2.88
CA LEU A 180 -31.19 2.79 -1.60
C LEU A 180 -31.02 4.01 -0.70
N LEU A 181 -29.84 4.65 -0.70
CA LEU A 181 -29.53 5.82 0.15
C LEU A 181 -29.64 7.14 -0.62
N GLY A 182 -29.67 7.11 -1.97
CA GLY A 182 -29.79 8.32 -2.81
C GLY A 182 -28.50 9.12 -2.95
N THR A 183 -27.37 8.65 -2.39
CA THR A 183 -26.09 9.36 -2.39
C THR A 183 -24.91 8.41 -2.50
N THR A 184 -23.79 8.89 -3.09
CA THR A 184 -22.47 8.21 -3.12
C THR A 184 -21.44 8.93 -2.25
N ARG A 185 -21.75 10.11 -1.71
CA ARG A 185 -20.88 10.89 -0.83
C ARG A 185 -20.75 10.21 0.53
N PHE A 186 -19.57 10.26 1.11
CA PHE A 186 -19.29 9.60 2.39
C PHE A 186 -20.10 10.22 3.54
N ASP A 187 -20.15 11.56 3.62
CA ASP A 187 -20.98 12.28 4.59
C ASP A 187 -22.47 11.97 4.43
N GLY A 188 -22.98 12.00 3.20
CA GLY A 188 -24.40 11.68 2.92
C GLY A 188 -24.76 10.23 3.23
N ILE A 189 -23.85 9.26 2.99
CA ILE A 189 -24.05 7.86 3.39
C ILE A 189 -24.16 7.76 4.92
N ALA A 190 -23.27 8.43 5.64
CA ALA A 190 -23.27 8.43 7.10
C ALA A 190 -24.56 9.08 7.68
N GLU A 191 -25.02 10.21 7.11
CA GLU A 191 -26.28 10.82 7.49
C GLU A 191 -27.47 9.89 7.26
N ALA A 192 -27.53 9.23 6.09
CA ALA A 192 -28.60 8.29 5.77
C ALA A 192 -28.61 7.08 6.71
N LEU A 193 -27.44 6.53 7.08
CA LEU A 193 -27.31 5.43 8.02
C LEU A 193 -27.66 5.85 9.46
N THR A 194 -27.35 7.09 9.84
CA THR A 194 -27.74 7.63 11.15
C THR A 194 -29.26 7.82 11.27
N ALA A 195 -29.93 8.24 10.19
CA ALA A 195 -31.37 8.43 10.14
C ALA A 195 -32.15 7.10 10.16
N ALA A 196 -31.55 6.01 9.69
CA ALA A 196 -32.14 4.67 9.68
C ALA A 196 -31.15 3.67 10.29
N PRO A 197 -31.14 3.53 11.63
CA PRO A 197 -30.10 2.76 12.35
C PRO A 197 -30.13 1.26 12.01
N ASP A 198 -31.28 0.72 11.58
CA ASP A 198 -31.36 -0.66 11.09
C ASP A 198 -31.01 -0.69 9.59
N MET A 199 -29.81 -1.20 9.27
CA MET A 199 -29.36 -1.33 7.89
C MET A 199 -30.29 -2.26 7.10
N SER A 200 -30.88 -1.74 6.02
CA SER A 200 -31.72 -2.57 5.16
C SER A 200 -30.90 -3.71 4.52
N PRO A 201 -31.47 -4.90 4.28
CA PRO A 201 -30.74 -6.01 3.66
C PRO A 201 -30.07 -5.65 2.33
N GLY A 202 -30.67 -4.74 1.56
CA GLY A 202 -30.10 -4.27 0.29
C GLY A 202 -28.84 -3.42 0.48
N VAL A 203 -28.82 -2.54 1.49
CA VAL A 203 -27.64 -1.73 1.84
C VAL A 203 -26.50 -2.63 2.33
N LEU A 204 -26.82 -3.64 3.17
CA LEU A 204 -25.84 -4.61 3.64
C LEU A 204 -25.21 -5.41 2.48
N VAL A 205 -26.03 -5.86 1.52
CA VAL A 205 -25.53 -6.53 0.30
C VAL A 205 -24.62 -5.59 -0.49
N GLY A 206 -25.01 -4.32 -0.68
CA GLY A 206 -24.17 -3.31 -1.34
C GLY A 206 -22.82 -3.13 -0.64
N LEU A 207 -22.83 -3.04 0.68
CA LEU A 207 -21.61 -2.91 1.50
C LEU A 207 -20.70 -4.14 1.39
N VAL A 208 -21.27 -5.34 1.48
CA VAL A 208 -20.49 -6.60 1.33
C VAL A 208 -19.82 -6.68 -0.04
N LEU A 209 -20.50 -6.24 -1.11
CA LEU A 209 -19.94 -6.21 -2.46
C LEU A 209 -18.79 -5.18 -2.58
N ILE A 210 -18.92 -4.01 -1.95
CA ILE A 210 -17.85 -3.01 -1.89
C ILE A 210 -16.65 -3.57 -1.09
N ILE A 211 -16.90 -4.21 0.06
CA ILE A 211 -15.85 -4.87 0.86
C ILE A 211 -15.16 -5.97 0.06
N ALA A 212 -15.89 -6.75 -0.75
CA ALA A 212 -15.30 -7.78 -1.61
C ALA A 212 -14.36 -7.15 -2.66
N GLY A 213 -14.77 -6.05 -3.31
CA GLY A 213 -13.93 -5.31 -4.26
C GLY A 213 -12.67 -4.71 -3.63
N LEU A 214 -12.80 -4.05 -2.49
CA LEU A 214 -11.68 -3.51 -1.72
C LEU A 214 -10.79 -4.64 -1.17
N GLY A 215 -11.40 -5.74 -0.71
CA GLY A 215 -10.70 -6.94 -0.24
C GLY A 215 -9.83 -7.58 -1.34
N PHE A 216 -10.32 -7.62 -2.58
CA PHE A 216 -9.51 -8.02 -3.73
C PHE A 216 -8.31 -7.08 -3.90
N LYS A 217 -8.53 -5.76 -3.86
CA LYS A 217 -7.46 -4.77 -4.09
C LYS A 217 -6.33 -4.88 -3.08
N VAL A 218 -6.63 -5.13 -1.81
CA VAL A 218 -5.63 -5.34 -0.76
C VAL A 218 -5.10 -6.78 -0.70
N ALA A 219 -5.69 -7.72 -1.44
CA ALA A 219 -5.43 -9.15 -1.39
C ALA A 219 -5.81 -9.79 -0.02
N ALA A 220 -6.98 -9.42 0.52
CA ALA A 220 -7.55 -10.05 1.72
C ALA A 220 -8.18 -11.41 1.40
N VAL A 221 -8.12 -12.35 2.33
CA VAL A 221 -8.81 -13.64 2.22
C VAL A 221 -10.32 -13.42 2.37
N PRO A 222 -11.16 -13.98 1.45
CA PRO A 222 -10.85 -14.99 0.43
C PRO A 222 -10.41 -14.43 -0.95
N PHE A 223 -10.32 -13.13 -1.14
CA PHE A 223 -10.10 -12.47 -2.43
C PHE A 223 -8.61 -12.34 -2.84
N HIS A 224 -7.71 -13.10 -2.24
CA HIS A 224 -6.25 -12.96 -2.33
C HIS A 224 -5.58 -13.75 -3.47
N MET A 225 -6.29 -14.65 -4.15
CA MET A 225 -5.70 -15.66 -5.05
C MET A 225 -4.88 -15.11 -6.21
N TRP A 226 -5.14 -13.86 -6.63
CA TRP A 226 -4.41 -13.19 -7.69
C TRP A 226 -2.98 -12.79 -7.30
N ALA A 227 -2.75 -12.46 -6.02
CA ALA A 227 -1.55 -11.79 -5.57
C ALA A 227 -0.28 -12.66 -5.69
N PRO A 228 -0.25 -13.95 -5.30
CA PRO A 228 0.95 -14.79 -5.44
C PRO A 228 1.42 -14.92 -6.90
N ASP A 229 0.50 -15.09 -7.84
CA ASP A 229 0.81 -15.26 -9.26
C ASP A 229 1.25 -13.93 -9.89
N ALA A 230 0.57 -12.81 -9.55
CA ALA A 230 0.96 -11.49 -10.00
C ALA A 230 2.35 -11.08 -9.51
N TYR A 231 2.67 -11.37 -8.23
CA TYR A 231 4.00 -11.05 -7.67
C TYR A 231 5.10 -11.89 -8.28
N GLU A 232 4.85 -13.19 -8.53
CA GLU A 232 5.85 -14.07 -9.13
C GLU A 232 6.14 -13.67 -10.57
N GLY A 233 5.11 -13.34 -11.38
CA GLY A 233 5.26 -13.06 -12.80
C GLY A 233 5.67 -11.63 -13.14
N ALA A 234 5.36 -10.64 -12.31
CA ALA A 234 5.69 -9.25 -12.57
C ALA A 234 7.20 -8.97 -12.56
N PRO A 235 7.68 -7.94 -13.32
CA PRO A 235 9.01 -7.38 -13.14
C PRO A 235 9.27 -7.01 -11.67
N ILE A 236 10.44 -7.31 -11.12
CA ILE A 236 10.71 -7.21 -9.68
C ILE A 236 10.42 -5.81 -9.10
N PRO A 237 10.78 -4.68 -9.75
CA PRO A 237 10.43 -3.36 -9.24
C PRO A 237 8.90 -3.12 -9.21
N ILE A 238 8.16 -3.71 -10.16
CA ILE A 238 6.69 -3.63 -10.18
C ILE A 238 6.10 -4.49 -9.07
N THR A 239 6.70 -5.65 -8.76
CA THR A 239 6.29 -6.45 -7.59
C THR A 239 6.45 -5.65 -6.30
N ALA A 240 7.56 -4.92 -6.13
CA ALA A 240 7.78 -4.02 -5.00
C ALA A 240 6.71 -2.93 -4.91
N TYR A 241 6.43 -2.28 -6.03
CA TYR A 241 5.43 -1.22 -6.14
C TYR A 241 4.02 -1.73 -5.86
N LEU A 242 3.67 -2.91 -6.39
CA LEU A 242 2.40 -3.58 -6.14
C LEU A 242 2.23 -3.96 -4.66
N ALA A 243 3.33 -4.42 -4.02
CA ALA A 243 3.33 -4.79 -2.61
C ALA A 243 3.08 -3.61 -1.67
N VAL A 244 3.58 -2.42 -2.02
CA VAL A 244 3.55 -1.23 -1.16
C VAL A 244 2.50 -0.23 -1.62
N GLY A 245 2.65 0.32 -2.83
CA GLY A 245 1.86 1.46 -3.32
C GLY A 245 0.38 1.14 -3.48
N SER A 246 0.08 0.05 -4.20
CA SER A 246 -1.31 -0.36 -4.43
C SER A 246 -2.06 -0.63 -3.12
N LYS A 247 -1.40 -1.28 -2.14
CA LYS A 247 -2.02 -1.57 -0.84
C LYS A 247 -2.16 -0.33 0.01
N ALA A 248 -1.14 0.52 0.06
CA ALA A 248 -1.22 1.77 0.82
C ALA A 248 -2.33 2.69 0.29
N ALA A 249 -2.50 2.80 -1.03
CA ALA A 249 -3.59 3.56 -1.62
C ALA A 249 -4.97 2.98 -1.29
N ALA A 250 -5.09 1.65 -1.35
CA ALA A 250 -6.34 0.98 -0.98
C ALA A 250 -6.65 1.15 0.52
N PHE A 251 -5.66 1.04 1.41
CA PHE A 251 -5.87 1.27 2.85
C PHE A 251 -6.12 2.74 3.18
N ALA A 252 -5.55 3.69 2.43
CA ALA A 252 -5.89 5.10 2.58
C ALA A 252 -7.37 5.34 2.24
N LEU A 253 -7.87 4.76 1.15
CA LEU A 253 -9.29 4.83 0.81
C LEU A 253 -10.16 4.11 1.84
N VAL A 254 -9.80 2.88 2.23
CA VAL A 254 -10.56 2.07 3.21
C VAL A 254 -10.66 2.80 4.54
N LEU A 255 -9.55 3.35 5.06
CA LEU A 255 -9.54 4.07 6.33
C LEU A 255 -10.48 5.28 6.29
N ARG A 256 -10.42 6.10 5.22
CA ARG A 256 -11.32 7.25 5.04
C ARG A 256 -12.78 6.80 4.90
N PHE A 257 -13.07 5.86 4.02
CA PHE A 257 -14.44 5.39 3.77
C PHE A 257 -15.09 4.77 5.02
N PHE A 258 -14.38 3.92 5.75
CA PHE A 258 -14.92 3.31 6.96
C PHE A 258 -15.12 4.32 8.08
N PHE A 259 -14.23 5.30 8.20
CA PHE A 259 -14.36 6.33 9.23
C PHE A 259 -15.44 7.37 8.88
N GLU A 260 -15.44 7.93 7.68
CA GLU A 260 -16.35 9.02 7.29
C GLU A 260 -17.75 8.52 6.94
N ALA A 261 -17.90 7.34 6.32
CA ALA A 261 -19.20 6.87 5.82
C ALA A 261 -19.85 5.79 6.69
N LEU A 262 -19.05 4.88 7.31
CA LEU A 262 -19.59 3.64 7.85
C LEU A 262 -19.58 3.56 9.38
N MET A 263 -19.09 4.57 10.10
CA MET A 263 -19.09 4.56 11.57
C MET A 263 -20.49 4.39 12.18
N PRO A 264 -21.59 4.97 11.62
CA PRO A 264 -22.93 4.74 12.19
C PRO A 264 -23.39 3.27 12.11
N ALA A 265 -22.86 2.50 11.16
CA ALA A 265 -23.21 1.09 10.93
C ALA A 265 -22.14 0.11 11.44
N VAL A 266 -21.39 0.47 12.43
CA VAL A 266 -20.26 -0.33 12.95
C VAL A 266 -20.66 -1.75 13.34
N GLY A 267 -21.82 -1.94 13.93
CA GLY A 267 -22.36 -3.23 14.33
C GLY A 267 -22.51 -4.23 13.18
N ASP A 268 -22.72 -3.72 11.96
CA ASP A 268 -22.97 -4.54 10.78
C ASP A 268 -21.68 -4.99 10.07
N TRP A 269 -20.64 -4.14 10.05
CA TRP A 269 -19.44 -4.43 9.28
C TRP A 269 -18.23 -4.90 10.11
N GLN A 270 -18.13 -4.53 11.38
CA GLN A 270 -16.94 -4.80 12.19
C GLN A 270 -16.61 -6.30 12.25
N LEU A 271 -17.62 -7.15 12.50
CA LEU A 271 -17.41 -8.59 12.56
C LEU A 271 -16.89 -9.17 11.24
N ILE A 272 -17.36 -8.65 10.10
CA ILE A 272 -16.90 -9.06 8.77
C ILE A 272 -15.40 -8.79 8.63
N ILE A 273 -14.96 -7.57 8.99
CA ILE A 273 -13.55 -7.18 8.91
C ILE A 273 -12.69 -7.97 9.91
N VAL A 274 -13.18 -8.24 11.11
CA VAL A 274 -12.50 -9.07 12.13
C VAL A 274 -12.26 -10.49 11.59
N ILE A 275 -13.27 -11.12 10.99
CA ILE A 275 -13.16 -12.45 10.40
C ILE A 275 -12.17 -12.43 9.22
N MET A 276 -12.29 -11.45 8.33
CA MET A 276 -11.37 -11.29 7.20
C MET A 276 -9.92 -11.08 7.69
N ALA A 277 -9.71 -10.26 8.73
CA ALA A 277 -8.39 -10.04 9.31
C ALA A 277 -7.78 -11.34 9.86
N ALA A 278 -8.54 -12.08 10.67
CA ALA A 278 -8.11 -13.35 11.26
C ALA A 278 -7.74 -14.40 10.18
N LEU A 279 -8.59 -14.57 9.17
CA LEU A 279 -8.34 -15.49 8.06
C LEU A 279 -7.13 -15.04 7.24
N THR A 280 -7.01 -13.74 6.95
CA THR A 280 -5.96 -13.20 6.09
C THR A 280 -4.58 -13.35 6.74
N MET A 281 -4.43 -13.00 8.04
CA MET A 281 -3.15 -13.17 8.72
C MET A 281 -2.78 -14.64 8.92
N THR A 282 -3.76 -15.53 9.10
CA THR A 282 -3.52 -16.96 9.28
C THR A 282 -3.11 -17.63 7.96
N VAL A 283 -3.92 -17.49 6.92
CA VAL A 283 -3.66 -18.09 5.59
C VAL A 283 -2.36 -17.56 5.00
N GLY A 284 -2.15 -16.22 5.04
CA GLY A 284 -0.94 -15.60 4.50
C GLY A 284 0.33 -16.16 5.13
N ASN A 285 0.40 -16.22 6.47
CA ASN A 285 1.61 -16.69 7.15
C ASN A 285 1.81 -18.22 7.05
N LEU A 286 0.74 -19.02 7.07
CA LEU A 286 0.86 -20.47 6.95
C LEU A 286 1.30 -20.90 5.55
N VAL A 287 0.74 -20.31 4.50
CA VAL A 287 1.09 -20.68 3.13
C VAL A 287 2.48 -20.16 2.75
N ALA A 288 2.93 -19.03 3.33
CA ALA A 288 4.30 -18.54 3.15
C ALA A 288 5.37 -19.56 3.53
N LEU A 289 5.12 -20.43 4.55
CA LEU A 289 6.05 -21.47 5.01
C LEU A 289 6.46 -22.46 3.92
N THR A 290 5.60 -22.70 2.94
CA THR A 290 5.80 -23.74 1.90
C THR A 290 6.40 -23.18 0.61
N GLN A 291 6.67 -21.88 0.54
CA GLN A 291 7.14 -21.25 -0.70
C GLN A 291 8.65 -21.37 -0.87
N SER A 292 9.08 -21.70 -2.09
CA SER A 292 10.49 -21.74 -2.49
C SER A 292 10.90 -20.54 -3.36
N ASN A 293 9.97 -19.95 -4.10
CA ASN A 293 10.19 -18.71 -4.83
C ASN A 293 10.08 -17.52 -3.87
N LEU A 294 11.07 -16.60 -3.92
CA LEU A 294 11.17 -15.52 -2.96
C LEU A 294 10.08 -14.44 -3.17
N LYS A 295 9.72 -14.13 -4.43
CA LYS A 295 8.63 -13.19 -4.73
C LYS A 295 7.28 -13.74 -4.24
N ARG A 296 7.06 -15.04 -4.42
CA ARG A 296 5.83 -15.71 -3.98
C ARG A 296 5.76 -15.82 -2.44
N LEU A 297 6.89 -16.09 -1.76
CA LEU A 297 6.98 -16.00 -0.30
C LEU A 297 6.58 -14.61 0.19
N LEU A 298 7.14 -13.56 -0.41
CA LEU A 298 6.83 -12.18 -0.06
C LEU A 298 5.39 -11.78 -0.40
N ALA A 299 4.78 -12.39 -1.40
CA ALA A 299 3.35 -12.21 -1.69
C ALA A 299 2.47 -12.72 -0.55
N TYR A 300 2.71 -13.95 -0.07
CA TYR A 300 1.96 -14.51 1.06
C TYR A 300 2.27 -13.79 2.37
N SER A 301 3.52 -13.40 2.59
CA SER A 301 3.91 -12.51 3.68
C SER A 301 3.12 -11.19 3.64
N SER A 302 3.01 -10.60 2.46
CA SER A 302 2.25 -9.36 2.22
C SER A 302 0.74 -9.55 2.52
N ILE A 303 0.17 -10.72 2.21
CA ILE A 303 -1.19 -11.10 2.60
C ILE A 303 -1.29 -11.15 4.14
N GLY A 304 -0.33 -11.74 4.84
CA GLY A 304 -0.28 -11.74 6.30
C GLY A 304 -0.30 -10.32 6.90
N HIS A 305 0.50 -9.40 6.33
CA HIS A 305 0.52 -7.99 6.74
C HIS A 305 -0.81 -7.26 6.46
N VAL A 306 -1.52 -7.60 5.38
CA VAL A 306 -2.89 -7.11 5.14
C VAL A 306 -3.83 -7.53 6.26
N GLY A 307 -3.70 -8.75 6.78
CA GLY A 307 -4.48 -9.18 7.95
C GLY A 307 -4.23 -8.30 9.17
N TYR A 308 -2.98 -7.90 9.43
CA TYR A 308 -2.66 -6.94 10.49
C TYR A 308 -3.26 -5.56 10.24
N LEU A 309 -3.23 -5.06 9.01
CA LEU A 309 -3.85 -3.78 8.65
C LEU A 309 -5.38 -3.83 8.77
N LEU A 310 -6.03 -4.92 8.35
CA LEU A 310 -7.48 -5.10 8.50
C LEU A 310 -7.92 -5.13 9.97
N MET A 311 -7.15 -5.73 10.88
CA MET A 311 -7.48 -5.63 12.29
C MET A 311 -7.38 -4.20 12.84
N GLY A 312 -6.51 -3.34 12.24
CA GLY A 312 -6.48 -1.90 12.50
C GLY A 312 -7.78 -1.21 12.05
N ILE A 313 -8.33 -1.59 10.88
CA ILE A 313 -9.64 -1.09 10.44
C ILE A 313 -10.75 -1.55 11.41
N ALA A 314 -10.74 -2.82 11.82
CA ALA A 314 -11.71 -3.33 12.80
C ALA A 314 -11.64 -2.57 14.15
N ALA A 315 -10.45 -2.07 14.50
CA ALA A 315 -10.21 -1.33 15.72
C ALA A 315 -10.55 0.17 15.62
N LEU A 316 -10.93 0.71 14.47
CA LEU A 316 -11.44 2.09 14.36
C LEU A 316 -12.74 2.28 15.16
N ALA A 317 -13.52 1.25 15.27
CA ALA A 317 -14.85 1.23 15.83
C ALA A 317 -14.83 0.81 17.31
N ALA A 318 -14.26 1.65 18.18
CA ALA A 318 -14.42 1.49 19.61
C ALA A 318 -15.78 2.02 20.07
N VAL A 319 -16.68 1.13 20.39
CA VAL A 319 -17.91 1.50 21.08
C VAL A 319 -17.73 1.28 22.58
N GLY A 320 -17.95 2.32 23.40
CA GLY A 320 -17.96 2.19 24.86
C GLY A 320 -19.21 1.48 25.37
N ASP A 321 -19.21 1.11 26.65
CA ASP A 321 -20.38 0.53 27.32
C ASP A 321 -21.61 1.48 27.29
N ASP A 322 -21.37 2.76 27.02
CA ASP A 322 -22.34 3.83 26.84
C ASP A 322 -22.87 3.95 25.39
N GLY A 323 -22.42 3.08 24.47
CA GLY A 323 -22.77 3.12 23.06
C GLY A 323 -21.99 4.16 22.24
N ASN A 324 -21.14 4.97 22.86
CA ASN A 324 -20.41 6.05 22.20
C ASN A 324 -19.10 5.57 21.58
N VAL A 325 -18.74 6.14 20.42
CA VAL A 325 -17.44 5.89 19.79
C VAL A 325 -16.32 6.56 20.60
N LYS A 326 -15.35 5.75 21.06
CA LYS A 326 -14.17 6.26 21.77
C LYS A 326 -13.16 6.81 20.77
N LEU A 327 -13.31 8.06 20.37
CA LEU A 327 -12.51 8.70 19.33
C LEU A 327 -10.99 8.59 19.57
N GLN A 328 -10.53 8.65 20.84
CA GLN A 328 -9.11 8.47 21.18
C GLN A 328 -8.56 7.09 20.77
N LEU A 329 -9.38 6.04 20.84
CA LEU A 329 -8.97 4.71 20.42
C LEU A 329 -8.96 4.59 18.90
N SER A 330 -9.89 5.26 18.20
CA SER A 330 -9.89 5.35 16.74
C SER A 330 -8.62 6.05 16.23
N HIS A 331 -8.16 7.12 16.89
CA HIS A 331 -6.87 7.76 16.60
C HIS A 331 -5.69 6.78 16.76
N LEU A 332 -5.65 5.98 17.82
CA LEU A 332 -4.58 4.99 18.02
C LEU A 332 -4.56 3.94 16.89
N ALA A 333 -5.73 3.48 16.48
CA ALA A 333 -5.86 2.50 15.40
C ALA A 333 -5.41 3.09 14.03
N SER A 334 -5.86 4.29 13.69
CA SER A 334 -5.45 5.03 12.50
C SER A 334 -3.93 5.27 12.48
N ASN A 335 -3.39 5.79 13.59
CA ASN A 335 -1.96 6.06 13.72
C ASN A 335 -1.12 4.79 13.57
N GLY A 336 -1.53 3.69 14.21
CA GLY A 336 -0.87 2.40 14.10
C GLY A 336 -0.90 1.85 12.67
N LEU A 337 -2.03 2.00 11.97
CA LEU A 337 -2.19 1.58 10.57
C LEU A 337 -1.29 2.38 9.64
N MET A 338 -1.31 3.72 9.74
CA MET A 338 -0.49 4.60 8.90
C MET A 338 1.01 4.37 9.14
N LEU A 339 1.43 4.23 10.40
CA LEU A 339 2.82 3.90 10.74
C LEU A 339 3.23 2.54 10.14
N HIS A 340 2.33 1.54 10.20
CA HIS A 340 2.61 0.23 9.62
C HIS A 340 2.76 0.27 8.11
N LEU A 341 1.95 1.06 7.40
CA LEU A 341 2.07 1.25 5.96
C LEU A 341 3.42 1.84 5.56
N VAL A 342 3.90 2.86 6.27
CA VAL A 342 5.20 3.49 5.98
C VAL A 342 6.36 2.54 6.30
N ALA A 343 6.37 1.92 7.50
CA ALA A 343 7.41 0.99 7.92
C ALA A 343 7.50 -0.24 7.00
N TYR A 344 6.34 -0.79 6.62
CA TYR A 344 6.20 -1.87 5.66
C TYR A 344 6.71 -1.45 4.28
N GLY A 345 6.39 -0.23 3.85
CA GLY A 345 6.82 0.33 2.56
C GLY A 345 8.34 0.40 2.44
N VAL A 346 9.00 1.07 3.38
CA VAL A 346 10.47 1.21 3.40
C VAL A 346 11.16 -0.15 3.43
N THR A 347 10.65 -1.07 4.26
CA THR A 347 11.24 -2.40 4.43
C THR A 347 11.10 -3.26 3.17
N ASN A 348 9.91 -3.29 2.54
CA ASN A 348 9.72 -4.07 1.32
C ASN A 348 10.48 -3.51 0.13
N MET A 349 10.57 -2.18 -0.01
CA MET A 349 11.39 -1.58 -1.07
C MET A 349 12.85 -2.01 -0.95
N ALA A 350 13.40 -2.11 0.26
CA ALA A 350 14.77 -2.60 0.48
C ALA A 350 14.93 -4.08 0.10
N VAL A 351 13.99 -4.95 0.49
CA VAL A 351 14.02 -6.38 0.14
C VAL A 351 13.96 -6.58 -1.37
N PHE A 352 12.97 -5.96 -2.03
CA PHE A 352 12.78 -6.15 -3.47
C PHE A 352 13.90 -5.55 -4.32
N LEU A 353 14.47 -4.41 -3.90
CA LEU A 353 15.67 -3.87 -4.55
C LEU A 353 16.86 -4.82 -4.39
N GLY A 354 17.00 -5.46 -3.22
CA GLY A 354 17.98 -6.53 -3.00
C GLY A 354 17.76 -7.72 -3.95
N ILE A 355 16.53 -8.20 -4.06
CA ILE A 355 16.17 -9.29 -4.98
C ILE A 355 16.46 -8.90 -6.44
N ALA A 356 16.08 -7.70 -6.87
CA ALA A 356 16.35 -7.20 -8.21
C ALA A 356 17.87 -7.16 -8.52
N THR A 357 18.68 -6.78 -7.53
CA THR A 357 20.14 -6.74 -7.67
C THR A 357 20.75 -8.14 -7.83
N VAL A 358 20.27 -9.12 -7.04
CA VAL A 358 20.71 -10.52 -7.18
C VAL A 358 20.24 -11.08 -8.52
N TYR A 359 18.97 -10.85 -8.89
CA TYR A 359 18.40 -11.31 -10.17
C TYR A 359 19.15 -10.77 -11.37
N ASN A 360 19.49 -9.48 -11.38
CA ASN A 360 20.26 -8.86 -12.46
C ASN A 360 21.66 -9.48 -12.67
N SER A 361 22.20 -10.16 -11.67
CA SER A 361 23.51 -10.80 -11.71
C SER A 361 23.45 -12.31 -11.95
N THR A 362 22.39 -12.97 -11.43
CA THR A 362 22.31 -14.44 -11.40
C THR A 362 21.17 -15.02 -12.22
N GLY A 363 20.18 -14.22 -12.62
CA GLY A 363 18.93 -14.65 -13.24
C GLY A 363 18.00 -15.44 -12.31
N ARG A 364 18.27 -15.49 -10.97
CA ARG A 364 17.52 -16.30 -9.99
C ARG A 364 16.72 -15.43 -9.04
N ASP A 365 15.50 -15.84 -8.77
CA ASP A 365 14.56 -15.20 -7.83
C ASP A 365 14.03 -16.19 -6.77
N ASP A 366 14.68 -17.35 -6.63
CA ASP A 366 14.38 -18.36 -5.62
C ASP A 366 15.22 -18.15 -4.34
N ILE A 367 14.77 -18.74 -3.23
CA ILE A 367 15.43 -18.61 -1.92
C ILE A 367 16.86 -19.22 -1.98
N ALA A 368 17.04 -20.32 -2.70
CA ALA A 368 18.35 -20.96 -2.85
C ALA A 368 19.36 -20.07 -3.61
N GLY A 369 18.89 -19.18 -4.50
CA GLY A 369 19.73 -18.22 -5.21
C GLY A 369 20.43 -17.19 -4.28
N LEU A 370 19.96 -17.06 -3.04
CA LEU A 370 20.57 -16.19 -2.02
C LEU A 370 21.68 -16.91 -1.21
N ALA A 371 21.96 -18.20 -1.46
CA ALA A 371 22.95 -18.96 -0.70
C ALA A 371 24.32 -18.29 -0.74
N GLY A 372 24.91 -18.06 0.45
CA GLY A 372 26.24 -17.47 0.61
C GLY A 372 26.36 -16.03 0.12
N LEU A 373 25.26 -15.29 -0.03
CA LEU A 373 25.28 -13.89 -0.49
C LEU A 373 26.16 -13.00 0.38
N SER A 374 26.29 -13.30 1.69
CA SER A 374 27.15 -12.58 2.62
C SER A 374 28.63 -12.53 2.21
N ARG A 375 29.10 -13.56 1.50
CA ARG A 375 30.47 -13.64 0.98
C ARG A 375 30.63 -12.95 -0.37
N ARG A 376 29.54 -12.85 -1.14
CA ARG A 376 29.52 -12.32 -2.51
C ARG A 376 29.20 -10.82 -2.57
N ALA A 377 28.33 -10.32 -1.67
CA ALA A 377 27.92 -8.92 -1.55
C ALA A 377 27.58 -8.57 -0.10
N PRO A 378 28.56 -8.30 0.79
CA PRO A 378 28.34 -8.16 2.24
C PRO A 378 27.35 -7.04 2.60
N PHE A 379 27.45 -5.86 1.98
CA PHE A 379 26.55 -4.75 2.25
C PHE A 379 25.09 -5.07 1.84
N LEU A 380 24.89 -5.63 0.65
CA LEU A 380 23.58 -6.05 0.18
C LEU A 380 22.95 -7.08 1.14
N SER A 381 23.76 -8.04 1.61
CA SER A 381 23.32 -9.06 2.57
C SER A 381 22.90 -8.46 3.90
N ALA A 382 23.62 -7.47 4.40
CA ALA A 382 23.27 -6.79 5.64
C ALA A 382 21.95 -6.03 5.51
N VAL A 383 21.73 -5.32 4.39
CA VAL A 383 20.47 -4.63 4.13
C VAL A 383 19.31 -5.61 4.05
N MET A 384 19.46 -6.71 3.31
CA MET A 384 18.41 -7.74 3.19
C MET A 384 18.09 -8.39 4.53
N ALA A 385 19.11 -8.73 5.34
CA ALA A 385 18.92 -9.33 6.66
C ALA A 385 18.14 -8.38 7.60
N VAL A 386 18.56 -7.11 7.68
CA VAL A 386 17.89 -6.08 8.48
C VAL A 386 16.43 -5.91 8.01
N SER A 387 16.19 -5.95 6.71
CA SER A 387 14.85 -5.84 6.15
C SER A 387 13.98 -7.07 6.52
N PHE A 388 14.52 -8.29 6.46
CA PHE A 388 13.79 -9.48 6.92
C PHE A 388 13.56 -9.47 8.43
N PHE A 389 14.50 -8.98 9.24
CA PHE A 389 14.30 -8.79 10.68
C PHE A 389 13.22 -7.75 10.97
N SER A 390 13.16 -6.69 10.20
CA SER A 390 12.09 -5.69 10.29
C SER A 390 10.72 -6.28 9.93
N LEU A 391 10.60 -7.03 8.82
CA LEU A 391 9.34 -7.71 8.45
C LEU A 391 8.90 -8.71 9.52
N ALA A 392 9.84 -9.45 10.11
CA ALA A 392 9.56 -10.34 11.23
C ALA A 392 9.05 -9.62 12.47
N GLY A 393 9.43 -8.34 12.64
CA GLY A 393 9.07 -7.55 13.80
C GLY A 393 10.04 -7.74 14.97
N LEU A 394 11.34 -7.86 14.69
CA LEU A 394 12.36 -7.86 15.74
C LEU A 394 12.59 -6.43 16.28
N PRO A 395 12.86 -6.28 17.59
CA PRO A 395 13.15 -4.98 18.20
C PRO A 395 14.23 -4.20 17.46
N ILE A 396 14.24 -2.86 17.63
CA ILE A 396 15.17 -1.91 16.98
C ILE A 396 14.79 -1.55 15.54
N PHE A 397 14.02 -2.38 14.84
CA PHE A 397 13.63 -2.14 13.44
C PHE A 397 12.20 -1.59 13.31
N ALA A 398 11.96 -0.87 12.22
CA ALA A 398 10.69 -0.21 11.93
C ALA A 398 9.46 -1.11 12.06
N GLY A 399 9.57 -2.38 11.62
CA GLY A 399 8.48 -3.35 11.67
C GLY A 399 8.03 -3.71 13.08
N PHE A 400 8.93 -3.71 14.06
CA PHE A 400 8.55 -3.95 15.46
C PHE A 400 7.68 -2.81 15.99
N ILE A 401 8.17 -1.58 15.87
CA ILE A 401 7.45 -0.41 16.40
C ILE A 401 6.05 -0.30 15.76
N SER A 402 5.97 -0.45 14.45
CA SER A 402 4.69 -0.35 13.74
C SER A 402 3.70 -1.46 14.11
N LYS A 403 4.16 -2.70 14.26
CA LYS A 403 3.33 -3.81 14.77
C LYS A 403 2.90 -3.56 16.22
N PHE A 404 3.81 -3.07 17.06
CA PHE A 404 3.52 -2.78 18.46
C PHE A 404 2.40 -1.75 18.61
N TYR A 405 2.49 -0.62 17.90
CA TYR A 405 1.44 0.40 17.91
C TYR A 405 0.10 -0.16 17.44
N LEU A 406 0.10 -0.91 16.32
CA LEU A 406 -1.12 -1.47 15.76
C LEU A 406 -1.75 -2.53 16.68
N PHE A 407 -0.96 -3.45 17.23
CA PHE A 407 -1.45 -4.50 18.12
C PHE A 407 -1.95 -3.94 19.46
N ASN A 408 -1.27 -2.91 19.98
CA ASN A 408 -1.72 -2.22 21.18
C ASN A 408 -3.07 -1.52 20.95
N ALA A 409 -3.27 -0.84 19.83
CA ALA A 409 -4.55 -0.23 19.50
C ALA A 409 -5.69 -1.25 19.48
N VAL A 410 -5.48 -2.40 18.85
CA VAL A 410 -6.46 -3.50 18.76
C VAL A 410 -6.75 -4.12 20.13
N ALA A 411 -5.73 -4.27 20.96
CA ALA A 411 -5.88 -4.81 22.32
C ALA A 411 -6.72 -3.87 23.21
N LEU A 412 -6.46 -2.56 23.14
CA LEU A 412 -7.21 -1.54 23.88
C LEU A 412 -8.68 -1.43 23.44
N GLN A 413 -9.00 -1.87 22.23
CA GLN A 413 -10.36 -1.94 21.70
C GLN A 413 -11.16 -3.17 22.17
N GLY A 414 -10.61 -3.98 23.06
CA GLY A 414 -11.25 -5.19 23.54
C GLY A 414 -11.08 -6.41 22.61
N LEU A 415 -10.40 -6.28 21.48
CA LEU A 415 -10.12 -7.36 20.54
C LEU A 415 -8.83 -8.13 20.90
N LEU A 416 -8.62 -8.44 22.18
CA LEU A 416 -7.41 -9.09 22.70
C LEU A 416 -7.09 -10.41 22.02
N TRP A 417 -8.10 -11.22 21.70
CA TRP A 417 -7.92 -12.50 21.02
C TRP A 417 -7.35 -12.31 19.62
N LEU A 418 -7.78 -11.25 18.89
CA LEU A 418 -7.31 -10.94 17.56
C LEU A 418 -5.86 -10.42 17.58
N ALA A 419 -5.51 -9.58 18.58
CA ALA A 419 -4.14 -9.17 18.86
C ALA A 419 -3.26 -10.37 19.22
N GLY A 420 -3.74 -11.32 20.01
CA GLY A 420 -3.07 -12.58 20.34
C GLY A 420 -2.81 -13.45 19.10
N LEU A 421 -3.80 -13.57 18.21
CA LEU A 421 -3.66 -14.27 16.94
C LEU A 421 -2.62 -13.58 16.04
N ALA A 422 -2.59 -12.24 16.01
CA ALA A 422 -1.62 -11.46 15.24
C ALA A 422 -0.19 -11.68 15.75
N ILE A 423 0.03 -11.72 17.07
CA ILE A 423 1.32 -12.06 17.68
C ILE A 423 1.73 -13.48 17.30
N PHE A 424 0.83 -14.45 17.42
CA PHE A 424 1.11 -15.86 17.08
C PHE A 424 1.48 -16.01 15.61
N THR A 425 0.73 -15.42 14.69
CA THR A 425 1.02 -15.49 13.25
C THR A 425 2.30 -14.71 12.88
N SER A 426 2.63 -13.65 13.62
CA SER A 426 3.91 -12.94 13.47
C SER A 426 5.10 -13.81 13.90
N LEU A 427 4.96 -14.67 14.92
CA LEU A 427 5.99 -15.66 15.28
C LEU A 427 6.18 -16.73 14.18
N ILE A 428 5.09 -17.12 13.50
CA ILE A 428 5.21 -17.99 12.31
C ILE A 428 6.03 -17.27 11.23
N SER A 429 5.77 -15.97 11.02
CA SER A 429 6.51 -15.20 10.00
C SER A 429 8.01 -15.12 10.30
N LEU A 430 8.40 -15.03 11.55
CA LEU A 430 9.80 -15.05 11.97
C LEU A 430 10.55 -16.28 11.44
N TYR A 431 9.92 -17.45 11.48
CA TYR A 431 10.55 -18.69 11.02
C TYR A 431 10.94 -18.63 9.53
N TYR A 432 10.02 -18.27 8.64
CA TYR A 432 10.34 -18.26 7.21
C TYR A 432 11.29 -17.12 6.82
N TYR A 433 11.25 -15.97 7.49
CA TYR A 433 12.24 -14.92 7.28
C TYR A 433 13.64 -15.30 7.76
N LEU A 434 13.74 -15.95 8.94
CA LEU A 434 15.02 -16.46 9.43
C LEU A 434 15.59 -17.54 8.51
N ASN A 435 14.74 -18.34 7.88
CA ASN A 435 15.19 -19.34 6.91
C ASN A 435 15.84 -18.67 5.67
N VAL A 436 15.29 -17.53 5.20
CA VAL A 436 15.94 -16.75 4.14
C VAL A 436 17.27 -16.16 4.61
N VAL A 437 17.33 -15.59 5.82
CA VAL A 437 18.57 -15.05 6.40
C VAL A 437 19.61 -16.16 6.57
N ARG A 438 19.19 -17.36 6.95
CA ARG A 438 20.06 -18.54 7.01
C ARG A 438 20.70 -18.85 5.66
N GLN A 439 19.95 -18.80 4.57
CA GLN A 439 20.48 -18.97 3.21
C GLN A 439 21.55 -17.92 2.89
N ILE A 440 21.30 -16.66 3.25
CA ILE A 440 22.24 -15.55 2.98
C ILE A 440 23.59 -15.73 3.70
N TYR A 441 23.58 -16.19 4.97
CA TYR A 441 24.76 -16.14 5.83
C TYR A 441 25.43 -17.50 6.10
N ILE A 442 24.66 -18.59 6.14
CA ILE A 442 25.14 -19.91 6.59
C ILE A 442 25.42 -20.83 5.43
N GLU A 443 24.55 -20.88 4.44
CA GLU A 443 24.69 -21.82 3.31
C GLU A 443 25.87 -21.41 2.41
N ALA A 444 26.51 -22.39 1.80
CA ALA A 444 27.59 -22.15 0.87
C ALA A 444 27.08 -21.53 -0.44
N PRO A 445 27.80 -20.60 -1.05
CA PRO A 445 27.39 -20.01 -2.32
C PRO A 445 27.36 -21.08 -3.43
N ILE A 446 26.31 -21.07 -4.25
CA ILE A 446 26.20 -21.94 -5.43
C ILE A 446 27.25 -21.52 -6.47
N ASP A 447 27.45 -20.20 -6.60
CA ASP A 447 28.46 -19.59 -7.45
C ASP A 447 29.29 -18.64 -6.59
N PRO A 448 30.62 -18.78 -6.51
CA PRO A 448 31.48 -17.98 -5.65
C PRO A 448 31.77 -16.59 -6.19
N GLU A 449 31.37 -16.26 -7.43
CA GLU A 449 31.68 -14.95 -8.03
C GLU A 449 31.02 -13.80 -7.26
N PRO A 450 31.78 -12.70 -6.99
CA PRO A 450 31.23 -11.50 -6.34
C PRO A 450 30.12 -10.87 -7.17
N ILE A 451 29.07 -10.38 -6.50
CA ILE A 451 27.98 -9.62 -7.15
C ILE A 451 28.34 -8.15 -7.14
N ALA A 452 28.52 -7.57 -8.34
CA ALA A 452 28.73 -6.14 -8.50
C ALA A 452 27.43 -5.36 -8.28
N VAL A 453 27.36 -4.60 -7.18
CA VAL A 453 26.21 -3.74 -6.88
C VAL A 453 26.46 -2.35 -7.45
N PRO A 454 25.58 -1.81 -8.33
CA PRO A 454 25.75 -0.46 -8.89
C PRO A 454 25.76 0.62 -7.80
N LYS A 455 26.52 1.70 -8.00
CA LYS A 455 26.66 2.80 -7.01
C LYS A 455 25.32 3.44 -6.64
N LEU A 456 24.42 3.63 -7.63
CA LEU A 456 23.08 4.16 -7.40
C LEU A 456 22.29 3.24 -6.45
N THR A 457 22.32 1.93 -6.74
CA THR A 457 21.65 0.90 -5.92
C THR A 457 22.20 0.88 -4.49
N ILE A 458 23.53 1.00 -4.31
CA ILE A 458 24.15 1.11 -2.98
C ILE A 458 23.61 2.33 -2.22
N GLY A 459 23.50 3.48 -2.90
CA GLY A 459 22.97 4.71 -2.30
C GLY A 459 21.52 4.54 -1.84
N VAL A 460 20.65 3.99 -2.70
CA VAL A 460 19.23 3.75 -2.37
C VAL A 460 19.09 2.73 -1.24
N LEU A 461 19.81 1.61 -1.31
CA LEU A 461 19.83 0.60 -0.25
C LEU A 461 20.34 1.18 1.08
N GLY A 462 21.33 2.06 1.04
CA GLY A 462 21.86 2.74 2.23
C GLY A 462 20.82 3.66 2.89
N ILE A 463 20.08 4.43 2.09
CA ILE A 463 18.99 5.28 2.59
C ILE A 463 17.89 4.42 3.22
N LEU A 464 17.45 3.36 2.54
CA LEU A 464 16.40 2.46 3.05
C LEU A 464 16.86 1.74 4.33
N PHE A 465 18.12 1.29 4.39
CA PHE A 465 18.72 0.67 5.58
C PHE A 465 18.68 1.61 6.79
N ILE A 466 19.15 2.85 6.59
CA ILE A 466 19.15 3.88 7.64
C ILE A 466 17.70 4.18 8.05
N SER A 467 16.77 4.29 7.10
CA SER A 467 15.36 4.57 7.40
C SER A 467 14.71 3.45 8.21
N ILE A 468 15.02 2.17 7.95
CA ILE A 468 14.49 1.03 8.74
C ILE A 468 14.95 1.11 10.20
N ILE A 469 16.21 1.45 10.44
CA ILE A 469 16.76 1.58 11.80
C ILE A 469 16.25 2.85 12.45
N PHE A 470 16.26 3.98 11.74
CA PHE A 470 15.79 5.26 12.26
C PHE A 470 14.34 5.19 12.72
N LEU A 471 13.44 4.66 11.89
CA LEU A 471 12.03 4.50 12.24
C LEU A 471 11.80 3.50 13.38
N GLY A 472 12.72 2.55 13.55
CA GLY A 472 12.65 1.58 14.65
C GLY A 472 13.14 2.14 15.99
N VAL A 473 14.06 3.10 15.98
CA VAL A 473 14.64 3.68 17.19
C VAL A 473 14.00 5.03 17.55
N TYR A 474 13.71 5.87 16.56
CA TYR A 474 13.17 7.21 16.75
C TYR A 474 12.03 7.52 15.80
N PRO A 475 10.84 6.93 16.02
CA PRO A 475 9.67 7.13 15.17
C PRO A 475 8.97 8.49 15.36
N ALA A 476 9.35 9.29 16.38
CA ALA A 476 8.62 10.48 16.81
C ALA A 476 8.32 11.47 15.68
N PRO A 477 9.26 11.87 14.79
CA PRO A 477 8.96 12.84 13.74
C PRO A 477 7.90 12.34 12.74
N LEU A 478 7.93 11.02 12.41
CA LEU A 478 6.91 10.43 11.57
C LEU A 478 5.57 10.33 12.30
N MET A 479 5.59 10.00 13.61
CA MET A 479 4.38 9.92 14.41
C MET A 479 3.67 11.27 14.52
N GLU A 480 4.39 12.38 14.65
CA GLU A 480 3.82 13.73 14.65
C GLU A 480 3.10 14.03 13.33
N ALA A 481 3.71 13.70 12.18
CA ALA A 481 3.07 13.86 10.87
C ALA A 481 1.83 12.94 10.71
N ILE A 482 1.89 11.72 11.22
CA ILE A 482 0.77 10.78 11.20
C ILE A 482 -0.36 11.27 12.10
N GLN A 483 -0.06 11.76 13.30
CA GLN A 483 -1.06 12.33 14.21
C GLN A 483 -1.78 13.50 13.56
N HIS A 484 -1.04 14.45 12.98
CA HIS A 484 -1.63 15.57 12.25
C HIS A 484 -2.56 15.11 11.11
N ALA A 485 -2.16 14.09 10.34
CA ALA A 485 -3.00 13.53 9.28
C ALA A 485 -4.23 12.80 9.82
N SER A 486 -4.09 12.06 10.91
CA SER A 486 -5.19 11.36 11.58
C SER A 486 -6.18 12.35 12.22
N ASP A 487 -5.67 13.44 12.82
CA ASP A 487 -6.50 14.52 13.37
C ASP A 487 -7.32 15.19 12.26
N ALA A 488 -6.71 15.44 11.10
CA ALA A 488 -7.41 16.01 9.95
C ALA A 488 -8.55 15.12 9.44
N LEU A 489 -8.32 13.79 9.38
CA LEU A 489 -9.36 12.82 9.03
C LEU A 489 -10.52 12.83 10.02
N MET A 490 -10.22 12.92 11.32
CA MET A 490 -11.21 12.78 12.40
C MET A 490 -11.83 14.11 12.86
N SER A 491 -11.32 15.24 12.38
CA SER A 491 -11.89 16.59 12.64
C SER A 491 -12.94 16.98 11.59
N SER A 492 -13.28 16.13 10.63
CA SER A 492 -14.34 16.38 9.67
C SER A 492 -15.65 16.74 10.41
N GLU A 493 -16.45 17.65 9.84
CA GLU A 493 -17.71 18.16 10.45
C GLU A 493 -18.64 17.03 10.91
N PHE A 494 -18.52 15.87 10.25
CA PHE A 494 -19.25 14.66 10.59
C PHE A 494 -18.82 14.06 11.94
N ALA A 495 -17.51 14.00 12.25
CA ALA A 495 -17.01 13.51 13.55
C ALA A 495 -17.46 14.42 14.71
N ILE A 496 -17.56 15.74 14.46
CA ILE A 496 -18.09 16.72 15.39
C ILE A 496 -19.61 16.53 15.57
N GLY A 497 -20.34 16.25 14.49
CA GLY A 497 -21.78 15.96 14.51
C GLY A 497 -22.11 14.69 15.29
N LEU A 498 -21.33 13.60 15.12
CA LEU A 498 -21.45 12.37 15.93
C LEU A 498 -21.28 12.65 17.43
N SER A 499 -20.32 13.50 17.81
CA SER A 499 -20.09 13.86 19.22
C SER A 499 -21.21 14.74 19.82
N GLN A 500 -22.01 15.41 19.01
CA GLN A 500 -23.12 16.29 19.43
C GLN A 500 -24.50 15.63 19.35
N SER A 501 -24.71 14.69 18.43
CA SER A 501 -26.00 13.98 18.28
C SER A 501 -26.21 12.89 19.35
N ILE A 502 -25.17 12.60 20.13
CA ILE A 502 -25.13 11.58 21.18
C ILE A 502 -25.14 12.22 22.60
N ARG A 503 -25.35 13.55 22.69
CA ARG A 503 -25.71 14.27 23.91
C ARG A 503 -27.23 14.52 23.97
#